data_88d05234f2bb54ea63aafb028da5f8c5
#
_entry.id   88d05234f2bb54ea63aafb028da5f8c5
#
_cell.length_a   1.000
_cell.length_b   1.000
_cell.length_c   1.000
_cell.angle_alpha   90.00
_cell.angle_beta   90.00
_cell.angle_gamma   90.00
#
_symmetry.space_group_name_H-M   'P 1'
#
loop_
_entity.id
_entity.type
_entity.pdbx_description
1 polymer ?
#
loop_
_entity_poly.entity_id
_entity_poly.type
_entity_poly.pdbx_seq_one_letter_code
_entity_poly.pdbx_strand_id
1 'polypeptide(L)'
;MAALARVRARSAPLLLLLAVALAAAARAGASDSVDTARPIGHPRNRLPLTVYLAPPREAALEALVRRAVDDWNTVTREALGAEMLRWHDREEGADVVIGFAAAAADRPLGYAHLDVDDSGVIRLPVRIELAEPTAMGTTSRETVLFQVAAHEIGHALGLPHSDDPGSIMCCIHEKVNLADPAIRARYVEARRRPDVRSVIPQLRELYPRFWTP
;
A
#
# COMPACT_ATOMS: atom_id res chain seq x y z
N MET A 1 -67.40 34.64 9.50
CA MET A 1 -66.18 34.86 10.30
C MET A 1 -65.43 33.52 10.36
N ALA A 2 -64.39 33.32 9.56
CA ALA A 2 -63.59 32.10 9.50
C ALA A 2 -62.12 32.45 9.75
N ALA A 3 -61.57 31.90 10.79
CA ALA A 3 -60.19 32.12 11.24
C ALA A 3 -59.23 31.25 10.43
N LEU A 4 -58.24 31.87 9.78
CA LEU A 4 -57.17 31.23 9.05
C LEU A 4 -56.06 30.81 10.05
N ALA A 5 -55.88 29.51 10.24
CA ALA A 5 -54.75 28.96 10.96
C ALA A 5 -53.49 28.92 10.05
N ARG A 6 -52.46 29.65 10.45
CA ARG A 6 -51.13 29.61 9.82
C ARG A 6 -50.35 28.40 10.27
N VAL A 7 -50.07 27.47 9.37
CA VAL A 7 -49.13 26.38 9.59
C VAL A 7 -47.71 26.91 9.43
N ARG A 8 -46.93 26.93 10.49
CA ARG A 8 -45.49 27.21 10.46
C ARG A 8 -44.73 25.95 10.01
N ALA A 9 -44.15 25.97 8.82
CA ALA A 9 -43.16 24.97 8.43
C ALA A 9 -41.90 25.14 9.24
N ARG A 10 -41.55 24.09 10.02
CA ARG A 10 -40.26 23.98 10.70
C ARG A 10 -39.21 23.43 9.71
N SER A 11 -38.25 24.25 9.41
CA SER A 11 -37.07 23.88 8.66
C SER A 11 -36.23 22.93 9.52
N ALA A 12 -36.14 21.66 9.16
CA ALA A 12 -35.16 20.73 9.73
C ALA A 12 -33.79 20.97 9.10
N PRO A 13 -32.72 20.98 9.85
CA PRO A 13 -31.41 21.29 9.30
C PRO A 13 -30.84 20.11 8.52
N LEU A 14 -30.22 20.47 7.42
CA LEU A 14 -29.45 19.67 6.47
C LEU A 14 -28.11 19.21 7.11
N LEU A 15 -28.15 18.23 8.00
CA LEU A 15 -26.98 17.70 8.72
C LEU A 15 -26.74 16.20 8.48
N LEU A 16 -27.41 15.58 7.49
CA LEU A 16 -27.34 14.13 7.31
C LEU A 16 -26.58 13.68 6.06
N LEU A 17 -25.85 14.54 5.36
CA LEU A 17 -25.14 14.17 4.12
C LEU A 17 -23.61 14.12 4.22
N LEU A 18 -23.04 14.40 5.39
CA LEU A 18 -21.56 14.36 5.55
C LEU A 18 -21.03 13.04 6.15
N ALA A 19 -21.91 12.20 6.70
CA ALA A 19 -21.50 10.94 7.35
C ALA A 19 -21.31 9.75 6.39
N VAL A 20 -21.87 9.82 5.17
CA VAL A 20 -21.82 8.70 4.21
C VAL A 20 -20.54 8.68 3.38
N ALA A 21 -19.88 9.83 3.19
CA ALA A 21 -18.64 9.92 2.40
C ALA A 21 -17.40 9.42 3.15
N LEU A 22 -17.41 9.34 4.48
CA LEU A 22 -16.28 8.84 5.27
C LEU A 22 -16.26 7.31 5.39
N ALA A 23 -17.38 6.65 5.21
CA ALA A 23 -17.47 5.18 5.31
C ALA A 23 -16.96 4.45 4.05
N ALA A 24 -16.88 5.13 2.90
CA ALA A 24 -16.36 4.54 1.67
C ALA A 24 -14.83 4.55 1.57
N ALA A 25 -14.13 5.39 2.34
CA ALA A 25 -12.67 5.46 2.34
C ALA A 25 -12.00 4.36 3.21
N ALA A 26 -12.78 3.61 4.00
CA ALA A 26 -12.27 2.60 4.93
C ALA A 26 -12.12 1.19 4.32
N ARG A 27 -12.35 1.02 3.01
CA ARG A 27 -12.19 -0.27 2.32
C ARG A 27 -11.06 -0.28 1.31
N ALA A 28 -9.96 0.43 1.57
CA ALA A 28 -8.69 0.13 0.94
C ALA A 28 -8.23 -1.23 1.52
N GLY A 29 -8.45 -2.29 0.74
CA GLY A 29 -8.38 -3.65 1.19
C GLY A 29 -7.07 -3.98 1.87
N ALA A 30 -7.18 -4.53 3.05
CA ALA A 30 -6.11 -5.24 3.70
C ALA A 30 -5.75 -6.45 2.81
N SER A 31 -4.49 -6.54 2.44
CA SER A 31 -3.89 -7.81 2.05
C SER A 31 -3.85 -8.66 3.31
N ASP A 32 -4.77 -9.62 3.46
CA ASP A 32 -4.96 -10.43 4.69
C ASP A 32 -3.79 -11.38 5.00
N SER A 33 -2.70 -11.37 4.21
CA SER A 33 -1.74 -12.47 4.21
C SER A 33 -0.40 -12.20 4.90
N VAL A 34 -0.10 -11.00 5.38
CA VAL A 34 1.25 -10.64 5.86
C VAL A 34 1.37 -10.40 7.36
N ASP A 35 0.30 -10.54 8.12
CA ASP A 35 0.35 -10.40 9.60
C ASP A 35 0.79 -11.71 10.26
N THR A 36 1.98 -12.21 9.90
CA THR A 36 2.55 -13.43 10.44
C THR A 36 3.28 -13.18 11.76
N ALA A 37 3.09 -14.07 12.73
CA ALA A 37 3.75 -13.99 14.04
C ALA A 37 5.28 -14.17 13.97
N ARG A 38 5.83 -14.53 12.82
CA ARG A 38 7.27 -14.70 12.58
C ARG A 38 7.73 -13.90 11.36
N PRO A 39 9.02 -13.50 11.32
CA PRO A 39 9.59 -12.83 10.15
C PRO A 39 9.45 -13.68 8.89
N ILE A 40 9.10 -13.03 7.78
CA ILE A 40 9.14 -13.63 6.45
C ILE A 40 10.02 -12.77 5.55
N GLY A 41 10.58 -13.34 4.49
CA GLY A 41 11.43 -12.58 3.58
C GLY A 41 12.24 -13.47 2.64
N HIS A 42 13.33 -12.91 2.12
CA HIS A 42 14.20 -13.59 1.16
C HIS A 42 15.59 -13.83 1.75
N PRO A 43 16.19 -15.01 1.55
CA PRO A 43 17.56 -15.27 1.96
C PRO A 43 18.52 -14.38 1.16
N ARG A 44 19.60 -13.94 1.80
CA ARG A 44 20.54 -12.97 1.24
C ARG A 44 21.12 -13.37 -0.11
N ASN A 45 21.33 -14.67 -0.32
CA ASN A 45 21.90 -15.22 -1.56
C ASN A 45 20.95 -15.18 -2.77
N ARG A 46 19.67 -14.82 -2.58
CA ARG A 46 18.71 -14.62 -3.68
C ARG A 46 18.67 -13.18 -4.20
N LEU A 47 19.31 -12.25 -3.49
CA LEU A 47 19.23 -10.83 -3.83
C LEU A 47 20.29 -10.42 -4.86
N PRO A 48 19.98 -9.45 -5.70
CA PRO A 48 18.69 -8.78 -5.88
C PRO A 48 17.67 -9.65 -6.63
N LEU A 49 16.38 -9.55 -6.23
CA LEU A 49 15.27 -10.17 -6.95
C LEU A 49 15.05 -9.50 -8.30
N THR A 50 14.77 -10.27 -9.32
CA THR A 50 14.44 -9.78 -10.65
C THR A 50 12.97 -9.33 -10.72
N VAL A 51 12.72 -8.13 -11.26
CA VAL A 51 11.38 -7.52 -11.34
C VAL A 51 10.98 -7.33 -12.79
N TYR A 52 9.88 -7.93 -13.18
CA TYR A 52 9.22 -7.66 -14.44
C TYR A 52 7.97 -6.81 -14.21
N LEU A 53 7.77 -5.79 -15.03
CA LEU A 53 6.58 -4.97 -15.06
C LEU A 53 5.81 -5.23 -16.36
N ALA A 54 4.61 -5.77 -16.26
CA ALA A 54 3.72 -5.90 -17.41
C ALA A 54 3.34 -4.50 -17.94
N PRO A 55 3.32 -4.31 -19.27
CA PRO A 55 3.00 -3.00 -19.86
C PRO A 55 1.65 -2.48 -19.36
N PRO A 56 1.59 -1.28 -18.77
CA PRO A 56 0.33 -0.65 -18.40
C PRO A 56 -0.40 -0.13 -19.65
N ARG A 57 -1.71 0.13 -19.54
CA ARG A 57 -2.48 0.77 -20.62
C ARG A 57 -1.97 2.19 -20.93
N GLU A 58 -1.47 2.90 -19.93
CA GLU A 58 -0.93 4.25 -20.06
C GLU A 58 0.56 4.24 -19.71
N ALA A 59 1.42 4.61 -20.64
CA ALA A 59 2.88 4.62 -20.42
C ALA A 59 3.31 5.49 -19.23
N ALA A 60 2.58 6.56 -18.91
CA ALA A 60 2.87 7.39 -17.73
C ALA A 60 2.81 6.63 -16.40
N LEU A 61 2.02 5.55 -16.31
CA LEU A 61 1.90 4.73 -15.11
C LEU A 61 3.14 3.86 -14.89
N GLU A 62 3.82 3.46 -15.97
CA GLU A 62 5.06 2.71 -15.88
C GLU A 62 6.15 3.45 -15.09
N ALA A 63 6.33 4.74 -15.37
CA ALA A 63 7.33 5.56 -14.70
C ALA A 63 7.11 5.64 -13.17
N LEU A 64 5.86 5.61 -12.72
CA LEU A 64 5.52 5.64 -11.29
C LEU A 64 5.89 4.34 -10.58
N VAL A 65 5.62 3.20 -11.21
CA VAL A 65 6.01 1.89 -10.65
C VAL A 65 7.53 1.73 -10.67
N ARG A 66 8.20 2.15 -11.75
CA ARG A 66 9.67 2.15 -11.83
C ARG A 66 10.27 3.01 -10.72
N ARG A 67 9.73 4.20 -10.50
CA ARG A 67 10.15 5.05 -9.39
C ARG A 67 9.98 4.36 -8.04
N ALA A 68 8.88 3.64 -7.80
CA ALA A 68 8.69 2.92 -6.54
C ALA A 68 9.80 1.87 -6.32
N VAL A 69 10.18 1.11 -7.35
CA VAL A 69 11.29 0.14 -7.28
C VAL A 69 12.62 0.83 -7.00
N ASP A 70 12.90 1.97 -7.66
CA ASP A 70 14.15 2.72 -7.48
C ASP A 70 14.24 3.34 -6.07
N ASP A 71 13.11 3.85 -5.54
CA ASP A 71 13.01 4.36 -4.16
C ASP A 71 13.25 3.21 -3.15
N TRP A 72 12.71 2.01 -3.41
CA TRP A 72 12.99 0.81 -2.59
C TRP A 72 14.47 0.45 -2.60
N ASN A 73 15.13 0.43 -3.76
CA ASN A 73 16.56 0.16 -3.83
C ASN A 73 17.41 1.19 -3.09
N THR A 74 17.01 2.46 -3.14
CA THR A 74 17.66 3.53 -2.37
C THR A 74 17.54 3.27 -0.87
N VAL A 75 16.34 2.94 -0.41
CA VAL A 75 16.05 2.68 1.01
C VAL A 75 16.73 1.41 1.51
N THR A 76 16.74 0.33 0.72
CA THR A 76 17.37 -0.93 1.12
C THR A 76 18.91 -0.84 1.13
N ARG A 77 19.51 -0.07 0.22
CA ARG A 77 20.95 0.26 0.31
C ARG A 77 21.28 1.02 1.60
N GLU A 78 20.44 2.00 1.97
CA GLU A 78 20.63 2.79 3.21
C GLU A 78 20.41 1.93 4.48
N ALA A 79 19.39 1.09 4.49
CA ALA A 79 19.02 0.31 5.66
C ALA A 79 19.87 -0.94 5.87
N LEU A 80 20.24 -1.64 4.78
CA LEU A 80 20.78 -3.00 4.77
C LEU A 80 22.11 -3.13 4.03
N GLY A 81 22.57 -2.07 3.35
CA GLY A 81 23.79 -2.10 2.54
C GLY A 81 23.68 -2.94 1.26
N ALA A 82 22.46 -3.20 0.77
CA ALA A 82 22.21 -4.02 -0.40
C ALA A 82 21.05 -3.50 -1.25
N GLU A 83 21.16 -3.65 -2.58
CA GLU A 83 20.02 -3.56 -3.48
C GLU A 83 19.21 -4.84 -3.41
N MET A 84 17.90 -4.72 -3.33
CA MET A 84 17.02 -5.88 -3.23
C MET A 84 16.29 -6.19 -4.54
N LEU A 85 16.23 -5.27 -5.49
CA LEU A 85 15.45 -5.39 -6.71
C LEU A 85 16.29 -4.99 -7.92
N ARG A 86 16.12 -5.69 -9.05
CA ARG A 86 16.69 -5.32 -10.36
C ARG A 86 15.70 -5.60 -11.46
N TRP A 87 15.69 -4.77 -12.49
CA TRP A 87 14.79 -4.94 -13.64
C TRP A 87 15.10 -6.18 -14.46
N HIS A 88 14.06 -6.80 -14.99
CA HIS A 88 14.09 -7.92 -15.91
C HIS A 88 13.16 -7.65 -17.08
N ASP A 89 13.59 -8.00 -18.31
CA ASP A 89 12.88 -7.60 -19.53
C ASP A 89 11.72 -8.54 -19.90
N ARG A 90 11.62 -9.70 -19.27
CA ARG A 90 10.62 -10.73 -19.58
C ARG A 90 9.94 -11.22 -18.30
N GLU A 91 8.69 -11.65 -18.45
CA GLU A 91 7.96 -12.26 -17.32
C GLU A 91 8.56 -13.62 -16.92
N GLU A 92 8.96 -14.41 -17.92
CA GLU A 92 9.58 -15.71 -17.67
C GLU A 92 10.90 -15.55 -16.93
N GLY A 93 10.99 -16.18 -15.76
CA GLY A 93 12.18 -16.14 -14.91
C GLY A 93 12.28 -14.90 -14.02
N ALA A 94 11.29 -13.99 -14.03
CA ALA A 94 11.23 -12.91 -13.06
C ALA A 94 10.82 -13.42 -11.68
N ASP A 95 11.49 -12.92 -10.64
CA ASP A 95 11.19 -13.26 -9.23
C ASP A 95 9.98 -12.49 -8.71
N VAL A 96 9.75 -11.29 -9.21
CA VAL A 96 8.59 -10.44 -8.90
C VAL A 96 7.94 -10.03 -10.22
N VAL A 97 6.66 -10.28 -10.35
CA VAL A 97 5.87 -9.91 -11.53
C VAL A 97 4.82 -8.89 -11.11
N ILE A 98 4.93 -7.67 -11.63
CA ILE A 98 3.97 -6.60 -11.36
C ILE A 98 3.04 -6.46 -12.57
N GLY A 99 1.74 -6.60 -12.34
CA GLY A 99 0.71 -6.45 -13.36
C GLY A 99 -0.37 -5.46 -12.97
N PHE A 100 -1.18 -5.06 -13.96
CA PHE A 100 -2.33 -4.19 -13.76
C PHE A 100 -3.62 -4.97 -13.92
N ALA A 101 -4.57 -4.76 -12.99
CA ALA A 101 -5.91 -5.29 -13.03
C ALA A 101 -6.93 -4.15 -13.19
N ALA A 102 -8.08 -4.45 -13.76
CA ALA A 102 -9.19 -3.51 -13.77
C ALA A 102 -9.62 -3.18 -12.34
N ALA A 103 -9.83 -1.89 -12.05
CA ALA A 103 -10.37 -1.48 -10.76
C ALA A 103 -11.78 -2.07 -10.57
N ALA A 104 -12.04 -2.64 -9.39
CA ALA A 104 -13.34 -3.13 -8.99
C ALA A 104 -13.68 -2.59 -7.60
N ALA A 105 -14.95 -2.29 -7.36
CA ALA A 105 -15.39 -1.62 -6.14
C ALA A 105 -15.19 -2.45 -4.86
N ASP A 106 -15.08 -3.76 -5.00
CA ASP A 106 -14.94 -4.75 -3.93
C ASP A 106 -13.50 -5.30 -3.79
N ARG A 107 -12.56 -4.82 -4.61
CA ARG A 107 -11.16 -5.26 -4.59
C ARG A 107 -10.24 -4.21 -3.99
N PRO A 108 -9.13 -4.63 -3.34
CA PRO A 108 -8.09 -3.72 -2.93
C PRO A 108 -7.45 -3.03 -4.15
N LEU A 109 -6.83 -1.87 -3.89
CA LEU A 109 -6.10 -1.12 -4.93
C LEU A 109 -4.80 -1.80 -5.35
N GLY A 110 -4.25 -2.65 -4.50
CA GLY A 110 -3.10 -3.49 -4.76
C GLY A 110 -3.18 -4.78 -3.97
N TYR A 111 -2.46 -5.78 -4.43
CA TYR A 111 -2.35 -7.07 -3.74
C TYR A 111 -1.04 -7.77 -4.10
N ALA A 112 -0.25 -8.15 -3.10
CA ALA A 112 0.91 -9.02 -3.27
C ALA A 112 0.55 -10.46 -2.88
N HIS A 113 0.58 -11.36 -3.86
CA HIS A 113 0.32 -12.78 -3.64
C HIS A 113 1.57 -13.45 -3.07
N LEU A 114 1.57 -13.74 -1.78
CA LEU A 114 2.69 -14.36 -1.08
C LEU A 114 2.39 -15.83 -0.79
N ASP A 115 3.31 -16.71 -1.16
CA ASP A 115 3.40 -18.08 -0.70
C ASP A 115 4.67 -18.19 0.16
N VAL A 116 4.54 -18.64 1.41
CA VAL A 116 5.62 -18.66 2.40
C VAL A 116 5.82 -20.08 2.87
N ASP A 117 7.05 -20.55 2.86
CA ASP A 117 7.37 -21.89 3.37
C ASP A 117 7.49 -21.93 4.91
N ASP A 118 7.70 -23.13 5.46
CA ASP A 118 7.77 -23.35 6.90
C ASP A 118 8.97 -22.64 7.57
N SER A 119 9.98 -22.23 6.82
CA SER A 119 11.13 -21.46 7.33
C SER A 119 10.91 -19.95 7.30
N GLY A 120 9.79 -19.46 6.75
CA GLY A 120 9.52 -18.05 6.56
C GLY A 120 10.06 -17.49 5.24
N VAL A 121 10.59 -18.35 4.36
CA VAL A 121 11.09 -17.91 3.05
C VAL A 121 9.92 -17.73 2.09
N ILE A 122 9.83 -16.55 1.48
CA ILE A 122 8.85 -16.27 0.43
C ILE A 122 9.23 -17.05 -0.82
N ARG A 123 8.27 -17.81 -1.36
CA ARG A 123 8.40 -18.55 -2.61
C ARG A 123 8.30 -17.62 -3.80
N LEU A 124 9.03 -17.93 -4.86
CA LEU A 124 9.04 -17.15 -6.10
C LEU A 124 8.29 -17.90 -7.22
N PRO A 125 7.67 -17.21 -8.17
CA PRO A 125 7.60 -15.75 -8.24
C PRO A 125 6.53 -15.15 -7.30
N VAL A 126 6.78 -13.95 -6.79
CA VAL A 126 5.76 -13.10 -6.17
C VAL A 126 4.98 -12.38 -7.26
N ARG A 127 3.67 -12.41 -7.23
CA ARG A 127 2.81 -11.65 -8.14
C ARG A 127 2.20 -10.46 -7.40
N ILE A 128 2.35 -9.27 -8.00
CA ILE A 128 1.73 -8.03 -7.52
C ILE A 128 0.69 -7.60 -8.55
N GLU A 129 -0.54 -7.44 -8.11
CA GLU A 129 -1.63 -6.86 -8.91
C GLU A 129 -1.89 -5.42 -8.43
N LEU A 130 -1.86 -4.47 -9.36
CA LEU A 130 -2.17 -3.07 -9.11
C LEU A 130 -3.48 -2.72 -9.82
N ALA A 131 -4.47 -2.19 -9.08
CA ALA A 131 -5.66 -1.65 -9.73
C ALA A 131 -5.31 -0.38 -10.53
N GLU A 132 -5.99 -0.17 -11.65
CA GLU A 132 -5.87 1.10 -12.37
C GLU A 132 -6.28 2.26 -11.43
N PRO A 133 -5.39 3.25 -11.25
CA PRO A 133 -5.60 4.24 -10.21
C PRO A 133 -6.74 5.20 -10.56
N THR A 134 -7.49 5.60 -9.54
CA THR A 134 -8.41 6.72 -9.58
C THR A 134 -8.00 7.75 -8.54
N ALA A 135 -8.39 9.02 -8.72
CA ALA A 135 -8.15 10.03 -7.70
C ALA A 135 -8.95 9.70 -6.43
N MET A 136 -8.34 9.89 -5.26
CA MET A 136 -8.97 9.64 -3.96
C MET A 136 -9.00 10.93 -3.13
N GLY A 137 -10.17 11.54 -3.04
CA GLY A 137 -10.32 12.83 -2.35
C GLY A 137 -9.43 13.90 -2.98
N THR A 138 -8.46 14.43 -2.23
CA THR A 138 -7.47 15.42 -2.70
C THR A 138 -6.15 14.80 -3.20
N THR A 139 -6.04 13.46 -3.20
CA THR A 139 -4.84 12.75 -3.66
C THR A 139 -5.00 12.41 -5.14
N SER A 140 -4.01 12.78 -5.96
CA SER A 140 -4.03 12.48 -7.39
C SER A 140 -3.92 10.98 -7.66
N ARG A 141 -4.41 10.54 -8.85
CA ARG A 141 -4.31 9.14 -9.27
C ARG A 141 -2.86 8.64 -9.33
N GLU A 142 -1.94 9.50 -9.73
CA GLU A 142 -0.51 9.19 -9.82
C GLU A 142 0.07 8.93 -8.42
N THR A 143 -0.27 9.78 -7.45
CA THR A 143 0.15 9.60 -6.06
C THR A 143 -0.43 8.32 -5.45
N VAL A 144 -1.71 8.02 -5.75
CA VAL A 144 -2.36 6.77 -5.30
C VAL A 144 -1.61 5.56 -5.88
N LEU A 145 -1.33 5.55 -7.19
CA LEU A 145 -0.63 4.42 -7.81
C LEU A 145 0.77 4.23 -7.23
N PHE A 146 1.56 5.30 -7.14
CA PHE A 146 2.90 5.23 -6.54
C PHE A 146 2.85 4.65 -5.13
N GLN A 147 1.92 5.14 -4.30
CA GLN A 147 1.74 4.68 -2.94
C GLN A 147 1.38 3.19 -2.87
N VAL A 148 0.41 2.76 -3.69
CA VAL A 148 -0.02 1.35 -3.73
C VAL A 148 1.12 0.47 -4.23
N ALA A 149 1.78 0.83 -5.31
CA ALA A 149 2.92 0.07 -5.83
C ALA A 149 4.04 -0.05 -4.79
N ALA A 150 4.40 1.05 -4.12
CA ALA A 150 5.42 1.02 -3.06
C ALA A 150 5.00 0.15 -1.88
N HIS A 151 3.71 0.16 -1.50
CA HIS A 151 3.16 -0.68 -0.43
C HIS A 151 3.26 -2.18 -0.79
N GLU A 152 2.78 -2.58 -1.97
CA GLU A 152 2.79 -3.97 -2.40
C GLU A 152 4.21 -4.53 -2.60
N ILE A 153 5.14 -3.69 -3.08
CA ILE A 153 6.56 -4.05 -3.13
C ILE A 153 7.10 -4.32 -1.71
N GLY A 154 6.67 -3.54 -0.71
CA GLY A 154 7.00 -3.79 0.69
C GLY A 154 6.58 -5.18 1.15
N HIS A 155 5.37 -5.60 0.82
CA HIS A 155 4.90 -6.97 1.09
C HIS A 155 5.71 -8.02 0.33
N ALA A 156 6.01 -7.78 -0.94
CA ALA A 156 6.87 -8.68 -1.72
C ALA A 156 8.27 -8.84 -1.11
N LEU A 157 8.75 -7.83 -0.39
CA LEU A 157 9.98 -7.88 0.39
C LEU A 157 9.78 -8.42 1.83
N GLY A 158 8.60 -8.88 2.19
CA GLY A 158 8.31 -9.51 3.49
C GLY A 158 7.94 -8.55 4.62
N LEU A 159 7.75 -7.25 4.34
CA LEU A 159 7.34 -6.31 5.39
C LEU A 159 5.85 -6.49 5.72
N PRO A 160 5.50 -6.65 6.99
CA PRO A 160 4.12 -6.62 7.44
C PRO A 160 3.57 -5.20 7.46
N HIS A 161 2.27 -5.06 7.62
CA HIS A 161 1.66 -3.78 7.90
C HIS A 161 2.25 -3.14 9.16
N SER A 162 2.27 -1.81 9.18
CA SER A 162 2.72 -1.00 10.30
C SER A 162 1.56 -0.32 11.00
N ASP A 163 1.64 -0.15 12.30
CA ASP A 163 0.74 0.69 13.10
C ASP A 163 1.16 2.18 13.12
N ASP A 164 2.30 2.52 12.51
CA ASP A 164 2.69 3.92 12.30
C ASP A 164 1.86 4.56 11.17
N PRO A 165 1.00 5.57 11.47
CA PRO A 165 0.19 6.24 10.46
C PRO A 165 1.00 6.98 9.39
N GLY A 166 2.28 7.24 9.65
CA GLY A 166 3.21 7.86 8.70
C GLY A 166 3.92 6.89 7.77
N SER A 167 3.83 5.58 8.03
CA SER A 167 4.50 4.56 7.23
C SER A 167 3.80 4.32 5.89
N ILE A 168 4.60 4.05 4.83
CA ILE A 168 4.06 3.54 3.57
C ILE A 168 3.37 2.17 3.78
N MET A 169 3.80 1.37 4.77
CA MET A 169 3.21 0.09 5.15
C MET A 169 2.01 0.24 6.11
N CYS A 170 1.50 1.44 6.37
CA CYS A 170 0.30 1.61 7.18
C CYS A 170 -0.94 1.10 6.40
N CYS A 171 -1.95 0.51 6.99
CA CYS A 171 -2.23 0.42 8.40
C CYS A 171 -2.84 -0.93 8.76
N ILE A 172 -2.60 -1.34 10.01
CA ILE A 172 -3.42 -2.37 10.65
C ILE A 172 -4.70 -1.66 11.14
N HIS A 173 -5.84 -1.97 10.52
CA HIS A 173 -7.08 -1.21 10.69
C HIS A 173 -7.54 -1.00 12.14
N GLU A 174 -7.32 -1.97 13.02
CA GLU A 174 -7.78 -1.90 14.41
C GLU A 174 -6.76 -1.24 15.36
N LYS A 175 -5.50 -1.08 14.92
CA LYS A 175 -4.43 -0.54 15.78
C LYS A 175 -4.22 0.96 15.60
N VAL A 176 -4.68 1.56 14.49
CA VAL A 176 -4.51 2.99 14.20
C VAL A 176 -5.81 3.74 14.45
N ASN A 177 -5.84 4.51 15.54
CA ASN A 177 -7.02 5.30 15.88
C ASN A 177 -7.14 6.57 15.02
N LEU A 178 -7.74 6.46 13.86
CA LEU A 178 -7.98 7.61 12.96
C LEU A 178 -9.06 8.60 13.49
N ALA A 179 -9.73 8.31 14.61
CA ALA A 179 -10.58 9.30 15.28
C ALA A 179 -9.75 10.36 16.00
N ASP A 180 -8.52 10.04 16.41
CA ASP A 180 -7.56 11.03 16.93
C ASP A 180 -7.13 12.02 15.82
N PRO A 181 -7.32 13.35 16.02
CA PRO A 181 -6.99 14.34 15.01
C PRO A 181 -5.51 14.37 14.61
N ALA A 182 -4.59 14.14 15.55
CA ALA A 182 -3.14 14.18 15.30
C ALA A 182 -2.70 12.95 14.49
N ILE A 183 -3.19 11.77 14.85
CA ILE A 183 -2.97 10.52 14.12
C ILE A 183 -3.53 10.63 12.71
N ARG A 184 -4.77 11.11 12.57
CA ARG A 184 -5.41 11.33 11.27
C ARG A 184 -4.65 12.34 10.41
N ALA A 185 -4.17 13.45 10.98
CA ALA A 185 -3.40 14.44 10.24
C ALA A 185 -2.10 13.83 9.69
N ARG A 186 -1.37 13.06 10.49
CA ARG A 186 -0.16 12.36 10.09
C ARG A 186 -0.43 11.32 8.99
N TYR A 187 -1.51 10.55 9.14
CA TYR A 187 -1.95 9.59 8.11
C TYR A 187 -2.26 10.28 6.78
N VAL A 188 -3.05 11.37 6.81
CA VAL A 188 -3.42 12.12 5.60
C VAL A 188 -2.20 12.72 4.92
N GLU A 189 -1.25 13.29 5.68
CA GLU A 189 -0.02 13.85 5.12
C GLU A 189 0.84 12.78 4.46
N ALA A 190 1.00 11.61 5.09
CA ALA A 190 1.71 10.48 4.50
C ALA A 190 1.06 9.97 3.20
N ARG A 191 -0.27 10.08 3.07
CA ARG A 191 -0.97 9.72 1.82
C ARG A 191 -0.82 10.76 0.72
N ARG A 192 -0.64 12.03 1.08
CA ARG A 192 -0.38 13.12 0.12
C ARG A 192 1.06 13.12 -0.38
N ARG A 193 2.00 12.71 0.47
CA ARG A 193 3.44 12.69 0.18
C ARG A 193 4.03 11.35 0.62
N PRO A 194 3.70 10.27 -0.11
CA PRO A 194 4.20 8.94 0.24
C PRO A 194 5.73 8.90 0.16
N ASP A 195 6.35 8.37 1.22
CA ASP A 195 7.80 8.27 1.36
C ASP A 195 8.18 6.85 1.78
N VAL A 196 8.90 6.15 0.90
CA VAL A 196 9.38 4.79 1.15
C VAL A 196 10.41 4.75 2.30
N ARG A 197 11.11 5.86 2.60
CA ARG A 197 12.05 5.94 3.73
C ARG A 197 11.41 5.66 5.09
N SER A 198 10.10 5.81 5.20
CA SER A 198 9.33 5.49 6.40
C SER A 198 9.50 4.05 6.90
N VAL A 199 9.93 3.12 6.03
CA VAL A 199 10.14 1.69 6.39
C VAL A 199 11.55 1.34 6.85
N ILE A 200 12.50 2.29 6.86
CA ILE A 200 13.88 2.03 7.28
C ILE A 200 13.97 1.32 8.65
N PRO A 201 13.19 1.74 9.67
CA PRO A 201 13.18 1.03 10.95
C PRO A 201 12.72 -0.43 10.82
N GLN A 202 11.65 -0.71 10.06
CA GLN A 202 11.14 -2.06 9.82
C GLN A 202 12.18 -2.95 9.11
N LEU A 203 12.84 -2.42 8.07
CA LEU A 203 13.89 -3.15 7.36
C LEU A 203 15.06 -3.52 8.27
N ARG A 204 15.52 -2.57 9.09
CA ARG A 204 16.62 -2.78 10.05
C ARG A 204 16.26 -3.76 11.16
N GLU A 205 15.00 -3.90 11.49
CA GLU A 205 14.52 -4.89 12.45
C GLU A 205 14.35 -6.28 11.83
N LEU A 206 13.72 -6.34 10.63
CA LEU A 206 13.35 -7.59 9.98
C LEU A 206 14.56 -8.37 9.45
N TYR A 207 15.34 -7.75 8.58
CA TYR A 207 16.32 -8.48 7.78
C TYR A 207 17.54 -9.00 8.57
N PRO A 208 18.10 -8.28 9.56
CA PRO A 208 19.14 -8.84 10.41
C PRO A 208 18.71 -10.11 11.15
N ARG A 209 17.44 -10.14 11.62
CA ARG A 209 16.88 -11.34 12.28
C ARG A 209 16.67 -12.49 11.29
N PHE A 210 16.25 -12.17 10.07
CA PHE A 210 15.98 -13.14 9.02
C PHE A 210 17.28 -13.72 8.41
N TRP A 211 18.34 -12.90 8.31
CA TRP A 211 19.62 -13.29 7.73
C TRP A 211 20.64 -13.88 8.74
N THR A 212 20.36 -13.77 10.03
CA THR A 212 21.19 -14.44 11.05
C THR A 212 20.79 -15.90 11.11
N PRO A 213 21.74 -16.85 10.95
CA PRO A 213 21.46 -18.28 11.03
C PRO A 213 21.02 -18.71 12.44
#